data_e1c32acbab10619ee9977073cc68f633
#
_entry.id   e1c32acbab10619ee9977073cc68f633
#
_cell.length_a   1.000
_cell.length_b   1.000
_cell.length_c   1.000
_cell.angle_alpha   90.00
_cell.angle_beta   90.00
_cell.angle_gamma   90.00
#
_symmetry.space_group_name_H-M   'P 1'
#
loop_
_entity.id
_entity.type
_entity.pdbx_description
1 polymer ?
#
loop_
_entity_poly.entity_id
_entity_poly.type
_entity_poly.pdbx_seq_one_letter_code
_entity_poly.pdbx_strand_id
1 'polypeptide(L)'
;MVPGLVRWHLRSPIEATGNLATMDAEEIRVALAATGYVAEESSAMALWLAMKLNKPLFLEGDPGVGKTELARAMATVLDLPLIRLQCYEGIDASQALYDWDFPRQILHVRAAESAGMHDVDQIEHDLYDRRFLLSRPLLRALEEPCVLLIDEVDRADDEFEAFLLEILSDFAITIPEIGRIAAQSPPLTILTSNRTRDVHDALKRRCLYQFLEHPSVEREITIIRTRLPGISEALAHEIATTVERIRKLDLIKAPGTAESLDWAATLLALGARDISPELAGLSLGALLKYQDDIAQVRALLAS
;
A
#
# COMPACT_ATOMS: atom_id res chain seq x y z
N MET A 1 -11.34 -46.13 -3.15
CA MET A 1 -12.11 -45.21 -2.29
C MET A 1 -11.19 -44.07 -1.89
N VAL A 2 -11.29 -42.91 -2.55
CA VAL A 2 -10.45 -41.73 -2.30
C VAL A 2 -11.10 -40.96 -1.15
N PRO A 3 -10.36 -40.59 -0.07
CA PRO A 3 -10.94 -39.82 1.03
C PRO A 3 -11.20 -38.39 0.61
N GLY A 4 -12.34 -37.87 1.04
CA GLY A 4 -13.01 -36.68 0.64
C GLY A 4 -12.16 -35.40 0.68
N LEU A 5 -12.35 -34.63 -0.36
CA LEU A 5 -12.07 -33.22 -0.42
C LEU A 5 -12.83 -32.51 0.72
N VAL A 6 -12.11 -32.14 1.78
CA VAL A 6 -12.60 -31.20 2.79
C VAL A 6 -12.65 -29.84 2.10
N ARG A 7 -13.84 -29.40 1.71
CA ARG A 7 -14.11 -28.03 1.30
C ARG A 7 -13.93 -27.14 2.54
N TRP A 8 -12.76 -26.55 2.67
CA TRP A 8 -12.54 -25.46 3.60
C TRP A 8 -13.31 -24.25 3.09
N HIS A 9 -14.43 -23.90 3.73
CA HIS A 9 -14.99 -22.58 3.60
C HIS A 9 -14.02 -21.63 4.32
N LEU A 10 -13.10 -21.05 3.55
CA LEU A 10 -12.29 -19.91 3.99
C LEU A 10 -13.28 -18.78 4.33
N ARG A 11 -13.40 -18.45 5.60
CA ARG A 11 -14.13 -17.26 6.02
C ARG A 11 -13.41 -16.05 5.47
N SER A 12 -14.15 -15.10 4.88
CA SER A 12 -13.53 -13.85 4.41
C SER A 12 -13.05 -13.02 5.60
N PRO A 13 -12.03 -12.13 5.45
CA PRO A 13 -11.59 -11.19 6.50
C PRO A 13 -12.76 -10.43 7.12
N ILE A 14 -13.80 -10.24 6.35
CA ILE A 14 -15.04 -9.53 6.60
C ILE A 14 -15.93 -10.27 7.61
N GLU A 15 -15.86 -11.61 7.69
CA GLU A 15 -16.68 -12.38 8.66
C GLU A 15 -16.17 -12.25 10.09
N ALA A 16 -14.91 -11.84 10.30
CA ALA A 16 -14.36 -11.59 11.63
C ALA A 16 -14.83 -10.24 12.23
N THR A 17 -15.27 -9.31 11.39
CA THR A 17 -15.69 -7.94 11.79
C THR A 17 -17.18 -7.69 11.52
N GLY A 18 -18.04 -8.62 11.77
CA GLY A 18 -19.51 -8.69 11.79
C GLY A 18 -20.36 -7.68 10.97
N ASN A 19 -19.87 -6.49 10.69
CA ASN A 19 -20.60 -5.41 10.00
C ASN A 19 -20.11 -5.13 8.58
N LEU A 20 -18.92 -5.60 8.21
CA LEU A 20 -18.24 -5.26 6.94
C LEU A 20 -18.53 -6.24 5.80
N ALA A 21 -19.02 -7.45 6.13
CA ALA A 21 -19.43 -8.45 5.14
C ALA A 21 -20.60 -8.01 4.25
N THR A 22 -21.34 -6.99 4.69
CA THR A 22 -22.55 -6.49 4.04
C THR A 22 -22.36 -5.20 3.28
N MET A 23 -21.20 -4.51 3.42
CA MET A 23 -20.96 -3.25 2.71
C MET A 23 -20.98 -3.46 1.19
N ASP A 24 -21.64 -2.54 0.50
CA ASP A 24 -21.54 -2.41 -0.94
C ASP A 24 -20.45 -1.38 -1.35
N ALA A 25 -20.26 -1.20 -2.66
CA ALA A 25 -19.24 -0.30 -3.17
C ALA A 25 -19.47 1.16 -2.78
N GLU A 26 -20.73 1.59 -2.69
CA GLU A 26 -21.07 2.96 -2.31
C GLU A 26 -20.82 3.19 -0.81
N GLU A 27 -21.16 2.24 0.03
CA GLU A 27 -20.86 2.30 1.47
C GLU A 27 -19.37 2.37 1.72
N ILE A 28 -18.54 1.62 0.96
CA ILE A 28 -17.08 1.72 0.99
C ILE A 28 -16.63 3.12 0.59
N ARG A 29 -17.19 3.70 -0.49
CA ARG A 29 -16.86 5.05 -0.95
C ARG A 29 -17.13 6.09 0.13
N VAL A 30 -18.28 6.00 0.79
CA VAL A 30 -18.68 6.91 1.89
C VAL A 30 -17.76 6.73 3.10
N ALA A 31 -17.44 5.49 3.47
CA ALA A 31 -16.54 5.21 4.58
C ALA A 31 -15.11 5.73 4.32
N LEU A 32 -14.60 5.58 3.08
CA LEU A 32 -13.31 6.15 2.68
C LEU A 32 -13.32 7.68 2.78
N ALA A 33 -14.40 8.34 2.33
CA ALA A 33 -14.53 9.79 2.45
C ALA A 33 -14.49 10.25 3.92
N ALA A 34 -15.05 9.49 4.85
CA ALA A 34 -14.98 9.78 6.28
C ALA A 34 -13.54 9.71 6.84
N THR A 35 -12.63 8.95 6.22
CA THR A 35 -11.20 8.94 6.55
C THR A 35 -10.41 10.09 5.92
N GLY A 36 -11.05 10.91 5.08
CA GLY A 36 -10.40 11.95 4.30
C GLY A 36 -9.85 11.48 2.95
N TYR A 37 -10.18 10.25 2.51
CA TYR A 37 -9.81 9.73 1.19
C TYR A 37 -10.99 9.84 0.22
N VAL A 38 -10.87 10.70 -0.79
CA VAL A 38 -11.91 10.89 -1.83
C VAL A 38 -11.72 9.85 -2.92
N ALA A 39 -12.42 8.71 -2.80
CA ALA A 39 -12.36 7.63 -3.78
C ALA A 39 -13.26 7.89 -5.00
N GLU A 40 -12.83 7.41 -6.18
CA GLU A 40 -13.69 7.24 -7.34
C GLU A 40 -14.61 6.03 -7.17
N GLU A 41 -15.74 6.04 -7.87
CA GLU A 41 -16.67 4.91 -7.89
C GLU A 41 -15.98 3.62 -8.36
N SER A 42 -15.14 3.71 -9.41
CA SER A 42 -14.35 2.59 -9.94
C SER A 42 -13.41 1.98 -8.90
N SER A 43 -12.76 2.82 -8.10
CA SER A 43 -11.84 2.38 -7.03
C SER A 43 -12.59 1.72 -5.87
N ALA A 44 -13.74 2.27 -5.47
CA ALA A 44 -14.58 1.67 -4.45
C ALA A 44 -15.14 0.31 -4.91
N MET A 45 -15.58 0.23 -6.18
CA MET A 45 -16.03 -1.02 -6.79
C MET A 45 -14.90 -2.06 -6.85
N ALA A 46 -13.67 -1.67 -7.25
CA ALA A 46 -12.53 -2.57 -7.29
C ALA A 46 -12.18 -3.13 -5.90
N LEU A 47 -12.22 -2.29 -4.86
CA LEU A 47 -12.02 -2.71 -3.47
C LEU A 47 -13.11 -3.68 -3.01
N TRP A 48 -14.37 -3.36 -3.29
CA TRP A 48 -15.50 -4.22 -2.96
C TRP A 48 -15.36 -5.60 -3.62
N LEU A 49 -15.02 -5.64 -4.91
CA LEU A 49 -14.78 -6.89 -5.63
C LEU A 49 -13.58 -7.67 -5.06
N ALA A 50 -12.49 -6.98 -4.74
CA ALA A 50 -11.31 -7.59 -4.14
C ALA A 50 -11.66 -8.33 -2.83
N MET A 51 -12.46 -7.68 -1.99
CA MET A 51 -12.95 -8.25 -0.74
C MET A 51 -13.91 -9.42 -0.97
N LYS A 52 -14.89 -9.28 -1.88
CA LYS A 52 -15.89 -10.32 -2.18
C LYS A 52 -15.29 -11.57 -2.82
N LEU A 53 -14.26 -11.40 -3.65
CA LEU A 53 -13.63 -12.49 -4.40
C LEU A 53 -12.40 -13.05 -3.69
N ASN A 54 -11.98 -12.47 -2.56
CA ASN A 54 -10.72 -12.76 -1.87
C ASN A 54 -9.52 -12.74 -2.84
N LYS A 55 -9.49 -11.71 -3.71
CA LYS A 55 -8.39 -11.50 -4.67
C LYS A 55 -7.58 -10.26 -4.30
N PRO A 56 -6.25 -10.30 -4.50
CA PRO A 56 -5.43 -9.11 -4.40
C PRO A 56 -5.91 -8.03 -5.38
N LEU A 57 -5.79 -6.76 -4.98
CA LEU A 57 -6.04 -5.60 -5.82
C LEU A 57 -4.71 -4.99 -6.26
N PHE A 58 -4.46 -4.94 -7.56
CA PHE A 58 -3.29 -4.30 -8.15
C PHE A 58 -3.63 -2.88 -8.58
N LEU A 59 -3.03 -1.91 -7.90
CA LEU A 59 -3.19 -0.47 -8.18
C LEU A 59 -1.99 0.03 -8.97
N GLU A 60 -2.24 0.50 -10.17
CA GLU A 60 -1.21 1.11 -11.02
C GLU A 60 -1.55 2.57 -11.29
N GLY A 61 -0.56 3.41 -11.48
CA GLY A 61 -0.74 4.84 -11.76
C GLY A 61 0.50 5.65 -11.42
N ASP A 62 0.49 6.92 -11.76
CA ASP A 62 1.63 7.81 -11.55
C ASP A 62 1.96 7.99 -10.05
N PRO A 63 3.20 8.35 -9.71
CA PRO A 63 3.56 8.69 -8.34
C PRO A 63 2.66 9.82 -7.79
N GLY A 64 2.27 9.73 -6.53
CA GLY A 64 1.49 10.79 -5.87
C GLY A 64 -0.01 10.79 -6.13
N VAL A 65 -0.59 9.84 -6.91
CA VAL A 65 -2.04 9.76 -7.16
C VAL A 65 -2.85 9.15 -6.00
N GLY A 66 -2.19 8.68 -4.94
CA GLY A 66 -2.87 8.21 -3.72
C GLY A 66 -3.03 6.70 -3.59
N LYS A 67 -2.26 5.87 -4.32
CA LYS A 67 -2.30 4.40 -4.25
C LYS A 67 -2.08 3.85 -2.83
N THR A 68 -0.97 4.23 -2.21
CA THR A 68 -0.61 3.84 -0.84
C THR A 68 -1.61 4.38 0.19
N GLU A 69 -2.14 5.59 -0.03
CA GLU A 69 -3.12 6.21 0.85
C GLU A 69 -4.47 5.47 0.81
N LEU A 70 -4.87 4.91 -0.33
CA LEU A 70 -6.07 4.06 -0.45
C LEU A 70 -5.98 2.85 0.48
N ALA A 71 -4.83 2.15 0.50
CA ALA A 71 -4.62 1.01 1.40
C ALA A 71 -4.68 1.43 2.87
N ARG A 72 -4.10 2.59 3.21
CA ARG A 72 -4.13 3.15 4.56
C ARG A 72 -5.56 3.52 5.00
N ALA A 73 -6.31 4.16 4.11
CA ALA A 73 -7.70 4.52 4.34
C ALA A 73 -8.57 3.27 4.55
N MET A 74 -8.37 2.22 3.74
CA MET A 74 -9.07 0.95 3.91
C MET A 74 -8.74 0.26 5.24
N ALA A 75 -7.49 0.28 5.68
CA ALA A 75 -7.12 -0.25 7.00
C ALA A 75 -7.89 0.47 8.12
N THR A 76 -8.05 1.80 8.00
CA THR A 76 -8.85 2.60 8.94
C THR A 76 -10.34 2.25 8.86
N VAL A 77 -10.91 2.11 7.65
CA VAL A 77 -12.33 1.73 7.46
C VAL A 77 -12.62 0.35 8.05
N LEU A 78 -11.68 -0.59 7.89
CA LEU A 78 -11.83 -1.97 8.38
C LEU A 78 -11.47 -2.12 9.86
N ASP A 79 -10.95 -1.07 10.51
CA ASP A 79 -10.38 -1.12 11.87
C ASP A 79 -9.36 -2.28 12.03
N LEU A 80 -8.51 -2.42 11.01
CA LEU A 80 -7.48 -3.44 10.94
C LEU A 80 -6.08 -2.81 10.86
N PRO A 81 -5.05 -3.46 11.38
CA PRO A 81 -3.68 -3.01 11.21
C PRO A 81 -3.28 -3.02 9.73
N LEU A 82 -2.53 -2.00 9.31
CA LEU A 82 -1.88 -1.99 8.01
C LEU A 82 -0.50 -2.63 8.13
N ILE A 83 -0.30 -3.77 7.49
CA ILE A 83 1.01 -4.38 7.33
C ILE A 83 1.56 -3.97 5.97
N ARG A 84 2.68 -3.26 5.96
CA ARG A 84 3.33 -2.77 4.74
C ARG A 84 4.62 -3.52 4.44
N LEU A 85 4.71 -4.05 3.24
CA LEU A 85 5.95 -4.53 2.62
C LEU A 85 6.36 -3.53 1.54
N GLN A 86 7.44 -2.78 1.77
CA GLN A 86 8.01 -1.90 0.77
C GLN A 86 8.95 -2.69 -0.11
N CYS A 87 8.67 -2.77 -1.42
CA CYS A 87 9.56 -3.40 -2.38
C CYS A 87 10.71 -2.48 -2.77
N TYR A 88 11.88 -3.06 -2.98
CA TYR A 88 13.08 -2.40 -3.48
C TYR A 88 13.96 -3.44 -4.19
N GLU A 89 14.90 -2.98 -4.99
CA GLU A 89 15.82 -3.83 -5.74
C GLU A 89 16.65 -4.71 -4.80
N GLY A 90 16.61 -6.04 -5.03
CA GLY A 90 17.31 -7.03 -4.20
C GLY A 90 16.59 -7.42 -2.91
N ILE A 91 15.30 -7.11 -2.77
CA ILE A 91 14.49 -7.66 -1.68
C ILE A 91 14.37 -9.18 -1.84
N ASP A 92 14.52 -9.91 -0.74
CA ASP A 92 14.45 -11.38 -0.72
C ASP A 92 13.38 -11.91 0.27
N ALA A 93 13.21 -13.23 0.26
CA ALA A 93 12.26 -13.91 1.12
C ALA A 93 12.56 -13.72 2.61
N SER A 94 13.83 -13.61 3.02
CA SER A 94 14.22 -13.44 4.43
C SER A 94 13.79 -12.08 4.98
N GLN A 95 13.76 -11.07 4.13
CA GLN A 95 13.33 -9.72 4.48
C GLN A 95 11.81 -9.55 4.43
N ALA A 96 11.14 -10.32 3.58
CA ALA A 96 9.71 -10.20 3.35
C ALA A 96 8.87 -11.17 4.18
N LEU A 97 9.37 -12.38 4.41
CA LEU A 97 8.61 -13.48 5.00
C LEU A 97 8.99 -13.78 6.44
N TYR A 98 10.18 -14.31 6.67
CA TYR A 98 10.67 -14.62 8.01
C TYR A 98 12.19 -14.64 8.05
N ASP A 99 12.70 -14.58 9.26
CA ASP A 99 14.12 -14.77 9.56
C ASP A 99 14.23 -15.53 10.89
N TRP A 100 15.39 -16.15 11.16
CA TRP A 100 15.65 -16.81 12.43
C TRP A 100 16.41 -15.88 13.37
N ASP A 101 15.98 -15.79 14.64
CA ASP A 101 16.67 -15.03 15.69
C ASP A 101 17.94 -15.76 16.15
N PHE A 102 18.96 -15.80 15.27
CA PHE A 102 20.22 -16.45 15.56
C PHE A 102 20.87 -16.01 16.88
N PRO A 103 20.89 -14.72 17.25
CA PRO A 103 21.43 -14.33 18.56
C PRO A 103 20.72 -15.01 19.72
N ARG A 104 19.41 -15.13 19.66
CA ARG A 104 18.62 -15.77 20.70
C ARG A 104 18.79 -17.29 20.69
N GLN A 105 18.94 -17.91 19.52
CA GLN A 105 19.28 -19.32 19.37
C GLN A 105 20.64 -19.64 20.04
N ILE A 106 21.66 -18.83 19.79
CA ILE A 106 23.00 -19.01 20.41
C ILE A 106 22.92 -18.90 21.95
N LEU A 107 22.13 -17.95 22.46
CA LEU A 107 21.92 -17.82 23.91
C LEU A 107 21.20 -19.04 24.48
N HIS A 108 20.27 -19.63 23.76
CA HIS A 108 19.55 -20.83 24.16
C HIS A 108 20.50 -22.04 24.25
N VAL A 109 21.34 -22.27 23.24
CA VAL A 109 22.33 -23.34 23.24
C VAL A 109 23.25 -23.22 24.46
N ARG A 110 23.82 -22.04 24.72
CA ARG A 110 24.69 -21.80 25.87
C ARG A 110 24.01 -22.04 27.23
N ALA A 111 22.73 -21.65 27.32
CA ALA A 111 21.95 -21.89 28.53
C ALA A 111 21.66 -23.38 28.74
N ALA A 112 21.36 -24.12 27.67
CA ALA A 112 21.14 -25.57 27.70
C ALA A 112 22.42 -26.34 28.14
N GLU A 113 23.55 -25.99 27.53
CA GLU A 113 24.87 -26.55 27.95
C GLU A 113 25.17 -26.30 29.43
N SER A 114 24.93 -25.06 29.90
CA SER A 114 25.14 -24.68 31.30
C SER A 114 24.20 -25.40 32.26
N ALA A 115 23.02 -25.79 31.79
CA ALA A 115 22.05 -26.58 32.55
C ALA A 115 22.31 -28.09 32.52
N GLY A 116 23.36 -28.54 31.83
CA GLY A 116 23.75 -29.96 31.72
C GLY A 116 22.89 -30.75 30.74
N MET A 117 22.20 -30.08 29.82
CA MET A 117 21.52 -30.73 28.69
C MET A 117 22.58 -31.13 27.66
N HIS A 118 22.70 -32.42 27.38
CA HIS A 118 23.67 -32.97 26.44
C HIS A 118 23.03 -33.71 25.27
N ASP A 119 21.73 -33.71 25.19
CA ASP A 119 20.99 -34.27 24.04
C ASP A 119 21.04 -33.28 22.87
N VAL A 120 21.98 -33.53 21.94
CA VAL A 120 22.24 -32.68 20.79
C VAL A 120 21.03 -32.64 19.86
N ASP A 121 20.35 -33.77 19.63
CA ASP A 121 19.20 -33.87 18.76
C ASP A 121 18.03 -33.03 19.29
N GLN A 122 17.80 -33.05 20.60
CA GLN A 122 16.80 -32.21 21.24
C GLN A 122 17.13 -30.72 21.15
N ILE A 123 18.39 -30.34 21.39
CA ILE A 123 18.84 -28.94 21.28
C ILE A 123 18.68 -28.46 19.84
N GLU A 124 19.08 -29.26 18.86
CA GLU A 124 18.93 -28.90 17.44
C GLU A 124 17.47 -28.73 17.06
N HIS A 125 16.60 -29.63 17.47
CA HIS A 125 15.15 -29.48 17.24
C HIS A 125 14.59 -28.21 17.89
N ASP A 126 15.00 -27.88 19.10
CA ASP A 126 14.55 -26.71 19.83
C ASP A 126 14.98 -25.39 19.16
N LEU A 127 16.06 -25.37 18.37
CA LEU A 127 16.54 -24.16 17.69
C LEU A 127 15.57 -23.67 16.61
N TYR A 128 14.81 -24.58 16.01
CA TYR A 128 13.84 -24.24 14.97
C TYR A 128 12.41 -24.15 15.52
N ASP A 129 12.26 -23.99 16.83
CA ASP A 129 10.98 -23.69 17.44
C ASP A 129 10.47 -22.30 17.00
N ARG A 130 9.14 -22.18 16.87
CA ARG A 130 8.47 -20.94 16.47
C ARG A 130 8.87 -19.71 17.32
N ARG A 131 9.29 -19.90 18.56
CA ARG A 131 9.76 -18.83 19.46
C ARG A 131 11.01 -18.09 18.96
N PHE A 132 11.76 -18.69 18.04
CA PHE A 132 12.94 -18.10 17.41
C PHE A 132 12.65 -17.57 15.99
N LEU A 133 11.43 -17.75 15.50
CA LEU A 133 11.01 -17.24 14.20
C LEU A 133 10.65 -15.75 14.31
N LEU A 134 11.30 -14.93 13.51
CA LEU A 134 11.01 -13.51 13.35
C LEU A 134 10.04 -13.34 12.18
N SER A 135 8.76 -13.18 12.46
CA SER A 135 7.75 -12.96 11.42
C SER A 135 7.95 -11.60 10.76
N ARG A 136 8.23 -11.58 9.47
CA ARG A 136 8.33 -10.41 8.61
C ARG A 136 6.94 -10.07 8.03
N PRO A 137 6.77 -8.98 7.26
CA PRO A 137 5.45 -8.50 6.86
C PRO A 137 4.53 -9.55 6.22
N LEU A 138 5.03 -10.39 5.31
CA LEU A 138 4.19 -11.40 4.65
C LEU A 138 3.73 -12.49 5.63
N LEU A 139 4.62 -13.00 6.47
CA LEU A 139 4.23 -14.01 7.45
C LEU A 139 3.26 -13.44 8.48
N ARG A 140 3.50 -12.24 8.98
CA ARG A 140 2.57 -11.56 9.88
C ARG A 140 1.18 -11.42 9.26
N ALA A 141 1.11 -11.08 7.97
CA ALA A 141 -0.17 -10.95 7.27
C ALA A 141 -0.92 -12.28 7.11
N LEU A 142 -0.23 -13.43 7.17
CA LEU A 142 -0.86 -14.75 7.21
C LEU A 142 -1.32 -15.14 8.63
N GLU A 143 -0.71 -14.57 9.66
CA GLU A 143 -0.94 -14.93 11.06
C GLU A 143 -2.03 -14.09 11.74
N GLU A 144 -2.20 -12.84 11.34
CA GLU A 144 -3.13 -11.90 11.96
C GLU A 144 -4.04 -11.21 10.94
N PRO A 145 -5.30 -10.92 11.28
CA PRO A 145 -6.18 -10.13 10.42
C PRO A 145 -5.59 -8.76 10.15
N CYS A 146 -5.44 -8.39 8.88
CA CYS A 146 -4.84 -7.12 8.49
C CYS A 146 -5.25 -6.68 7.07
N VAL A 147 -4.88 -5.46 6.73
CA VAL A 147 -4.73 -5.02 5.34
C VAL A 147 -3.25 -5.16 4.98
N LEU A 148 -2.93 -5.99 3.99
CA LEU A 148 -1.57 -6.15 3.48
C LEU A 148 -1.34 -5.22 2.30
N LEU A 149 -0.36 -4.32 2.45
CA LEU A 149 0.11 -3.45 1.38
C LEU A 149 1.48 -3.90 0.89
N ILE A 150 1.56 -4.35 -0.36
CA ILE A 150 2.82 -4.62 -1.06
C ILE A 150 3.09 -3.40 -1.96
N ASP A 151 3.96 -2.51 -1.47
CA ASP A 151 4.14 -1.17 -2.04
C ASP A 151 5.32 -1.14 -3.02
N GLU A 152 5.11 -0.50 -4.19
CA GLU A 152 6.09 -0.37 -5.29
C GLU A 152 6.64 -1.73 -5.77
N VAL A 153 5.74 -2.68 -6.07
CA VAL A 153 6.13 -4.03 -6.52
C VAL A 153 6.97 -4.01 -7.80
N ASP A 154 6.81 -2.99 -8.63
CA ASP A 154 7.62 -2.73 -9.83
C ASP A 154 9.10 -2.42 -9.55
N ARG A 155 9.52 -2.35 -8.29
CA ARG A 155 10.93 -2.23 -7.88
C ARG A 155 11.58 -3.54 -7.47
N ALA A 156 10.79 -4.59 -7.26
CA ALA A 156 11.30 -5.93 -6.99
C ALA A 156 11.81 -6.59 -8.27
N ASP A 157 12.61 -7.64 -8.18
CA ASP A 157 13.02 -8.45 -9.31
C ASP A 157 11.99 -9.55 -9.65
N ASP A 158 12.20 -10.24 -10.77
CA ASP A 158 11.29 -11.29 -11.25
C ASP A 158 11.25 -12.50 -10.31
N GLU A 159 12.34 -12.79 -9.60
CA GLU A 159 12.42 -13.89 -8.63
C GLU A 159 11.51 -13.63 -7.45
N PHE A 160 11.52 -12.40 -6.94
CA PHE A 160 10.63 -12.00 -5.86
C PHE A 160 9.16 -11.95 -6.30
N GLU A 161 8.87 -11.53 -7.54
CA GLU A 161 7.49 -11.60 -8.06
C GLU A 161 6.98 -13.05 -8.15
N ALA A 162 7.84 -14.00 -8.58
CA ALA A 162 7.49 -15.42 -8.60
C ALA A 162 7.21 -15.95 -7.18
N PHE A 163 7.98 -15.50 -6.19
CA PHE A 163 7.75 -15.81 -4.78
C PHE A 163 6.41 -15.24 -4.27
N LEU A 164 6.07 -13.99 -4.62
CA LEU A 164 4.78 -13.40 -4.28
C LEU A 164 3.61 -14.19 -4.90
N LEU A 165 3.78 -14.70 -6.13
CA LEU A 165 2.76 -15.52 -6.78
C LEU A 165 2.38 -16.75 -5.98
N GLU A 166 3.35 -17.44 -5.37
CA GLU A 166 3.10 -18.62 -4.54
C GLU A 166 2.25 -18.24 -3.33
N ILE A 167 2.65 -17.20 -2.60
CA ILE A 167 1.98 -16.78 -1.37
C ILE A 167 0.56 -16.26 -1.66
N LEU A 168 0.40 -15.41 -2.67
CA LEU A 168 -0.88 -14.77 -2.98
C LEU A 168 -1.90 -15.70 -3.65
N SER A 169 -1.45 -16.88 -4.11
CA SER A 169 -2.36 -17.88 -4.69
C SER A 169 -3.19 -18.57 -3.64
N ASP A 170 -2.57 -18.98 -2.54
CA ASP A 170 -3.19 -19.82 -1.52
C ASP A 170 -3.23 -19.15 -0.13
N PHE A 171 -2.65 -17.93 -0.01
CA PHE A 171 -2.41 -17.25 1.27
C PHE A 171 -1.78 -18.19 2.29
N ALA A 172 -0.77 -18.91 1.86
CA ALA A 172 -0.06 -19.90 2.63
C ALA A 172 1.41 -19.97 2.23
N ILE A 173 2.23 -20.47 3.15
CA ILE A 173 3.64 -20.77 2.92
C ILE A 173 4.05 -22.03 3.65
N THR A 174 5.08 -22.72 3.16
CA THR A 174 5.71 -23.81 3.85
C THR A 174 7.09 -23.43 4.32
N ILE A 175 7.31 -23.43 5.64
CA ILE A 175 8.61 -23.26 6.28
C ILE A 175 9.15 -24.65 6.56
N PRO A 176 10.32 -25.06 6.05
CA PRO A 176 10.78 -26.45 6.11
C PRO A 176 10.76 -27.05 7.52
N GLU A 177 11.15 -26.27 8.53
CA GLU A 177 11.30 -26.72 9.90
C GLU A 177 10.00 -26.68 10.70
N ILE A 178 9.02 -25.85 10.30
CA ILE A 178 7.75 -25.63 11.02
C ILE A 178 6.58 -26.27 10.31
N GLY A 179 6.65 -26.40 8.98
CA GLY A 179 5.56 -26.89 8.15
C GLY A 179 4.77 -25.74 7.49
N ARG A 180 3.55 -26.08 7.04
CA ARG A 180 2.68 -25.16 6.32
C ARG A 180 1.96 -24.19 7.28
N ILE A 181 2.12 -22.91 7.02
CA ILE A 181 1.38 -21.82 7.65
C ILE A 181 0.42 -21.25 6.60
N ALA A 182 -0.87 -21.23 6.91
CA ALA A 182 -1.90 -20.66 6.02
C ALA A 182 -2.73 -19.65 6.80
N ALA A 183 -3.13 -18.59 6.13
CA ALA A 183 -4.01 -17.60 6.72
C ALA A 183 -5.38 -18.25 7.04
N GLN A 184 -5.89 -18.01 8.25
CA GLN A 184 -7.24 -18.41 8.62
C GLN A 184 -8.30 -17.66 7.81
N SER A 185 -7.99 -16.41 7.48
CA SER A 185 -8.77 -15.51 6.64
C SER A 185 -7.80 -14.71 5.76
N PRO A 186 -7.92 -14.80 4.42
CA PRO A 186 -7.05 -14.05 3.53
C PRO A 186 -7.10 -12.55 3.85
N PRO A 187 -5.95 -11.87 4.00
CA PRO A 187 -5.93 -10.43 4.21
C PRO A 187 -6.43 -9.69 2.96
N LEU A 188 -7.09 -8.53 3.14
CA LEU A 188 -7.25 -7.62 2.02
C LEU A 188 -5.86 -7.20 1.55
N THR A 189 -5.45 -7.68 0.38
CA THR A 189 -4.11 -7.44 -0.17
C THR A 189 -4.18 -6.42 -1.28
N ILE A 190 -3.39 -5.36 -1.17
CA ILE A 190 -3.27 -4.29 -2.15
C ILE A 190 -1.81 -4.22 -2.59
N LEU A 191 -1.58 -4.35 -3.90
CA LEU A 191 -0.28 -4.14 -4.53
C LEU A 191 -0.27 -2.80 -5.22
N THR A 192 0.84 -2.06 -5.17
CA THR A 192 1.00 -0.80 -5.89
C THR A 192 2.16 -0.85 -6.87
N SER A 193 2.03 -0.13 -7.99
CA SER A 193 3.06 0.05 -9.00
C SER A 193 3.07 1.48 -9.52
N ASN A 194 4.27 2.05 -9.71
CA ASN A 194 4.50 3.34 -10.37
C ASN A 194 4.90 3.19 -11.84
N ARG A 195 4.85 1.96 -12.38
CA ARG A 195 5.25 1.62 -13.75
C ARG A 195 6.72 1.95 -14.07
N THR A 196 7.61 1.83 -13.09
CA THR A 196 9.05 2.02 -13.34
C THR A 196 9.63 0.89 -14.18
N ARG A 197 9.03 -0.31 -14.08
CA ARG A 197 9.18 -1.43 -15.01
C ARG A 197 7.86 -2.20 -15.12
N ASP A 198 7.75 -3.06 -16.12
CA ASP A 198 6.59 -3.96 -16.24
C ASP A 198 6.64 -5.05 -15.17
N VAL A 199 5.53 -5.22 -14.47
CA VAL A 199 5.30 -6.32 -13.54
C VAL A 199 4.86 -7.55 -14.32
N HIS A 200 5.34 -8.72 -13.93
CA HIS A 200 5.11 -9.97 -14.64
C HIS A 200 3.62 -10.30 -14.78
N ASP A 201 3.18 -10.66 -15.99
CA ASP A 201 1.79 -10.96 -16.32
C ASP A 201 1.15 -12.00 -15.41
N ALA A 202 1.92 -12.99 -14.93
CA ALA A 202 1.42 -14.01 -14.03
C ALA A 202 0.90 -13.41 -12.71
N LEU A 203 1.58 -12.40 -12.16
CA LEU A 203 1.15 -11.69 -10.95
C LEU A 203 -0.10 -10.84 -11.23
N LYS A 204 -0.10 -10.08 -12.33
CA LYS A 204 -1.25 -9.26 -12.75
C LYS A 204 -2.53 -10.11 -12.93
N ARG A 205 -2.43 -11.30 -13.52
CA ARG A 205 -3.57 -12.23 -13.73
C ARG A 205 -4.19 -12.76 -12.43
N ARG A 206 -3.47 -12.78 -11.33
CA ARG A 206 -3.97 -13.20 -10.01
C ARG A 206 -4.73 -12.09 -9.31
N CYS A 207 -4.51 -10.84 -9.70
CA CYS A 207 -5.08 -9.65 -9.08
C CYS A 207 -6.30 -9.15 -9.86
N LEU A 208 -7.14 -8.38 -9.18
CA LEU A 208 -7.99 -7.41 -9.82
C LEU A 208 -7.14 -6.18 -10.15
N TYR A 209 -7.37 -5.55 -11.28
CA TYR A 209 -6.58 -4.43 -11.76
C TYR A 209 -7.38 -3.13 -11.70
N GLN A 210 -6.77 -2.07 -11.17
CA GLN A 210 -7.31 -0.72 -11.18
C GLN A 210 -6.20 0.27 -11.50
N PHE A 211 -6.40 1.07 -12.54
CA PHE A 211 -5.55 2.22 -12.84
C PHE A 211 -6.07 3.45 -12.11
N LEU A 212 -5.20 4.14 -11.38
CA LEU A 212 -5.51 5.41 -10.73
C LEU A 212 -4.95 6.56 -11.56
N GLU A 213 -5.86 7.34 -12.11
CA GLU A 213 -5.52 8.57 -12.83
C GLU A 213 -5.34 9.76 -11.87
N HIS A 214 -4.77 10.83 -12.39
CA HIS A 214 -4.83 12.12 -11.70
C HIS A 214 -6.30 12.53 -11.53
N PRO A 215 -6.68 13.13 -10.39
CA PRO A 215 -8.06 13.54 -10.16
C PRO A 215 -8.48 14.63 -11.15
N SER A 216 -9.79 14.67 -11.47
CA SER A 216 -10.38 15.84 -12.14
C SER A 216 -10.25 17.08 -11.25
N VAL A 217 -10.39 18.27 -11.83
CA VAL A 217 -10.34 19.54 -11.08
C VAL A 217 -11.31 19.53 -9.90
N GLU A 218 -12.56 19.08 -10.11
CA GLU A 218 -13.62 19.04 -9.09
C GLU A 218 -13.23 18.10 -7.94
N ARG A 219 -12.67 16.95 -8.28
CA ARG A 219 -12.20 15.98 -7.28
C ARG A 219 -10.98 16.51 -6.54
N GLU A 220 -10.04 17.15 -7.23
CA GLU A 220 -8.84 17.74 -6.61
C GLU A 220 -9.23 18.88 -5.65
N ILE A 221 -10.18 19.74 -5.99
CA ILE A 221 -10.78 20.73 -5.09
C ILE A 221 -11.33 20.05 -3.82
N THR A 222 -12.08 18.97 -4.01
CA THR A 222 -12.67 18.21 -2.90
C THR A 222 -11.58 17.63 -2.00
N ILE A 223 -10.53 17.05 -2.58
CA ILE A 223 -9.37 16.50 -1.84
C ILE A 223 -8.67 17.60 -1.05
N ILE A 224 -8.35 18.73 -1.70
CA ILE A 224 -7.67 19.87 -1.08
C ILE A 224 -8.49 20.38 0.12
N ARG A 225 -9.80 20.60 -0.05
CA ARG A 225 -10.68 21.11 1.02
C ARG A 225 -10.87 20.12 2.16
N THR A 226 -10.91 18.82 1.86
CA THR A 226 -11.02 17.76 2.86
C THR A 226 -9.74 17.67 3.72
N ARG A 227 -8.58 17.80 3.08
CA ARG A 227 -7.28 17.69 3.76
C ARG A 227 -6.83 19.00 4.42
N LEU A 228 -7.30 20.14 3.93
CA LEU A 228 -6.97 21.48 4.42
C LEU A 228 -8.25 22.29 4.73
N PRO A 229 -8.96 22.01 5.85
CA PRO A 229 -10.24 22.65 6.15
C PRO A 229 -10.19 24.18 6.26
N GLY A 230 -8.99 24.77 6.43
CA GLY A 230 -8.82 26.23 6.51
C GLY A 230 -8.69 26.93 5.16
N ILE A 231 -8.63 26.18 4.03
CA ILE A 231 -8.47 26.79 2.70
C ILE A 231 -9.81 27.31 2.17
N SER A 232 -9.79 28.49 1.51
CA SER A 232 -11.00 29.00 0.83
C SER A 232 -11.32 28.18 -0.43
N GLU A 233 -12.58 28.11 -0.78
CA GLU A 233 -13.03 27.42 -2.02
C GLU A 233 -12.40 28.05 -3.26
N ALA A 234 -12.28 29.38 -3.30
CA ALA A 234 -11.67 30.09 -4.40
C ALA A 234 -10.18 29.71 -4.59
N LEU A 235 -9.39 29.67 -3.51
CA LEU A 235 -7.98 29.29 -3.58
C LEU A 235 -7.82 27.80 -3.94
N ALA A 236 -8.67 26.91 -3.40
CA ALA A 236 -8.62 25.49 -3.75
C ALA A 236 -8.95 25.27 -5.24
N HIS A 237 -9.92 26.00 -5.79
CA HIS A 237 -10.26 25.95 -7.21
C HIS A 237 -9.11 26.45 -8.08
N GLU A 238 -8.48 27.58 -7.69
CA GLU A 238 -7.36 28.15 -8.44
C GLU A 238 -6.16 27.21 -8.45
N ILE A 239 -5.84 26.58 -7.31
CA ILE A 239 -4.78 25.57 -7.20
C ILE A 239 -5.07 24.38 -8.11
N ALA A 240 -6.24 23.76 -8.03
CA ALA A 240 -6.59 22.59 -8.82
C ALA A 240 -6.56 22.87 -10.32
N THR A 241 -7.10 24.02 -10.75
CA THR A 241 -7.06 24.46 -12.15
C THR A 241 -5.64 24.73 -12.63
N THR A 242 -4.83 25.36 -11.79
CA THR A 242 -3.41 25.63 -12.12
C THR A 242 -2.61 24.36 -12.24
N VAL A 243 -2.78 23.40 -11.30
CA VAL A 243 -2.13 22.10 -11.34
C VAL A 243 -2.54 21.31 -12.56
N GLU A 244 -3.84 21.31 -12.95
CA GLU A 244 -4.30 20.67 -14.19
C GLU A 244 -3.61 21.26 -15.43
N ARG A 245 -3.45 22.58 -15.49
CA ARG A 245 -2.72 23.24 -16.58
C ARG A 245 -1.23 22.84 -16.59
N ILE A 246 -0.61 22.77 -15.42
CA ILE A 246 0.78 22.38 -15.27
C ILE A 246 1.01 20.92 -15.73
N ARG A 247 0.09 20.00 -15.39
CA ARG A 247 0.16 18.58 -15.82
C ARG A 247 0.08 18.40 -17.35
N LYS A 248 -0.43 19.37 -18.07
CA LYS A 248 -0.50 19.36 -19.55
C LYS A 248 0.81 19.82 -20.22
N LEU A 249 1.76 20.33 -19.46
CA LEU A 249 3.09 20.69 -19.95
C LEU A 249 3.96 19.45 -20.11
N ASP A 250 4.97 19.54 -20.99
CA ASP A 250 6.01 18.52 -21.13
C ASP A 250 7.06 18.72 -20.03
N LEU A 251 6.77 18.13 -18.86
CA LEU A 251 7.61 18.22 -17.67
C LEU A 251 8.42 16.92 -17.50
N ILE A 252 9.58 17.04 -16.86
CA ILE A 252 10.37 15.88 -16.42
C ILE A 252 9.52 15.02 -15.48
N LYS A 253 8.76 15.68 -14.57
CA LYS A 253 7.84 15.01 -13.67
C LYS A 253 6.61 15.88 -13.40
N ALA A 254 5.46 15.45 -13.91
CA ALA A 254 4.17 16.06 -13.59
C ALA A 254 3.86 15.93 -12.09
N PRO A 255 3.29 16.98 -11.45
CA PRO A 255 2.95 16.94 -10.03
C PRO A 255 1.76 16.01 -9.78
N GLY A 256 1.89 15.14 -8.77
CA GLY A 256 0.79 14.30 -8.27
C GLY A 256 -0.13 15.07 -7.30
N THR A 257 -1.13 14.38 -6.80
CA THR A 257 -2.06 14.94 -5.79
C THR A 257 -1.37 15.27 -4.47
N ALA A 258 -0.33 14.49 -4.11
CA ALA A 258 0.46 14.76 -2.91
C ALA A 258 1.20 16.11 -3.02
N GLU A 259 1.86 16.36 -4.15
CA GLU A 259 2.54 17.61 -4.41
C GLU A 259 1.56 18.81 -4.50
N SER A 260 0.34 18.58 -5.03
CA SER A 260 -0.72 19.60 -5.02
C SER A 260 -1.16 19.97 -3.60
N LEU A 261 -1.29 19.00 -2.72
CA LEU A 261 -1.60 19.21 -1.30
C LEU A 261 -0.48 19.95 -0.58
N ASP A 262 0.78 19.59 -0.84
CA ASP A 262 1.94 20.28 -0.27
C ASP A 262 1.99 21.74 -0.71
N TRP A 263 1.68 22.00 -1.98
CA TRP A 263 1.63 23.37 -2.50
C TRP A 263 0.47 24.16 -1.90
N ALA A 264 -0.72 23.56 -1.81
CA ALA A 264 -1.89 24.15 -1.17
C ALA A 264 -1.62 24.50 0.31
N ALA A 265 -0.97 23.60 1.05
CA ALA A 265 -0.57 23.85 2.44
C ALA A 265 0.46 24.97 2.54
N THR A 266 1.39 25.03 1.61
CA THR A 266 2.42 26.10 1.53
C THR A 266 1.77 27.46 1.27
N LEU A 267 0.87 27.55 0.28
CA LEU A 267 0.14 28.79 -0.02
C LEU A 267 -0.71 29.25 1.18
N LEU A 268 -1.39 28.31 1.83
CA LEU A 268 -2.17 28.60 3.04
C LEU A 268 -1.28 29.14 4.17
N ALA A 269 -0.11 28.56 4.40
CA ALA A 269 0.86 29.00 5.40
C ALA A 269 1.43 30.39 5.11
N LEU A 270 1.56 30.76 3.81
CA LEU A 270 1.94 32.10 3.37
C LEU A 270 0.80 33.14 3.46
N GLY A 271 -0.41 32.71 3.88
CA GLY A 271 -1.56 33.58 3.98
C GLY A 271 -2.14 33.98 2.61
N ALA A 272 -1.88 33.20 1.58
CA ALA A 272 -2.36 33.48 0.22
C ALA A 272 -3.88 33.44 0.17
N ARG A 273 -4.45 34.36 -0.60
CA ARG A 273 -5.88 34.38 -0.96
C ARG A 273 -6.09 33.99 -2.43
N ASP A 274 -5.06 34.19 -3.23
CA ASP A 274 -4.94 33.89 -4.66
C ASP A 274 -3.50 33.47 -5.01
N ILE A 275 -3.27 33.00 -6.24
CA ILE A 275 -1.96 32.60 -6.75
C ILE A 275 -1.35 33.77 -7.53
N SER A 276 -0.75 34.73 -6.83
CA SER A 276 0.01 35.77 -7.53
C SER A 276 1.31 35.22 -8.11
N PRO A 277 1.86 35.76 -9.20
CA PRO A 277 3.15 35.34 -9.76
C PRO A 277 4.31 35.37 -8.74
N GLU A 278 4.27 36.30 -7.80
CA GLU A 278 5.25 36.41 -6.74
C GLU A 278 5.16 35.25 -5.74
N LEU A 279 3.97 34.95 -5.25
CA LEU A 279 3.73 33.81 -4.34
C LEU A 279 4.00 32.47 -5.02
N ALA A 280 3.60 32.32 -6.30
CA ALA A 280 3.95 31.17 -7.10
C ALA A 280 5.48 31.00 -7.18
N GLY A 281 6.20 32.07 -7.51
CA GLY A 281 7.66 32.04 -7.62
C GLY A 281 8.37 31.57 -6.34
N LEU A 282 7.80 31.87 -5.16
CA LEU A 282 8.34 31.48 -3.85
C LEU A 282 7.95 30.05 -3.46
N SER A 283 6.83 29.52 -3.95
CA SER A 283 6.20 28.29 -3.47
C SER A 283 6.30 27.10 -4.43
N LEU A 284 6.70 27.29 -5.71
CA LEU A 284 6.76 26.21 -6.71
C LEU A 284 7.64 25.02 -6.30
N GLY A 285 8.63 25.19 -5.42
CA GLY A 285 9.43 24.10 -4.89
C GLY A 285 8.64 23.09 -4.04
N ALA A 286 7.45 23.45 -3.54
CA ALA A 286 6.53 22.51 -2.92
C ALA A 286 5.87 21.61 -3.96
N LEU A 287 5.51 22.16 -5.13
CA LEU A 287 4.80 21.46 -6.21
C LEU A 287 5.73 20.68 -7.13
N LEU A 288 6.88 21.24 -7.50
CA LEU A 288 7.81 20.72 -8.50
C LEU A 288 9.17 20.41 -7.87
N LYS A 289 9.84 19.35 -8.37
CA LYS A 289 11.10 18.86 -7.81
C LYS A 289 12.30 18.99 -8.75
N TYR A 290 12.08 19.52 -9.97
CA TYR A 290 13.12 19.74 -10.99
C TYR A 290 13.21 21.21 -11.34
N GLN A 291 14.44 21.71 -11.45
CA GLN A 291 14.69 23.14 -11.71
C GLN A 291 14.15 23.58 -13.08
N ASP A 292 14.25 22.73 -14.09
CA ASP A 292 13.77 23.02 -15.44
C ASP A 292 12.23 23.12 -15.46
N ASP A 293 11.54 22.21 -14.77
CA ASP A 293 10.09 22.24 -14.59
C ASP A 293 9.65 23.54 -13.88
N ILE A 294 10.37 23.92 -12.82
CA ILE A 294 10.10 25.18 -12.07
C ILE A 294 10.26 26.39 -12.99
N ALA A 295 11.31 26.42 -13.81
CA ALA A 295 11.56 27.54 -14.74
C ALA A 295 10.43 27.65 -15.80
N GLN A 296 10.01 26.49 -16.36
CA GLN A 296 8.94 26.43 -17.35
C GLN A 296 7.59 26.88 -16.76
N VAL A 297 7.23 26.38 -15.57
CA VAL A 297 5.97 26.75 -14.91
C VAL A 297 5.97 28.20 -14.45
N ARG A 298 7.12 28.72 -13.98
CA ARG A 298 7.24 30.14 -13.64
C ARG A 298 6.97 31.07 -14.85
N ALA A 299 7.45 30.69 -16.04
CA ALA A 299 7.17 31.43 -17.26
C ALA A 299 5.67 31.38 -17.64
N LEU A 300 5.02 30.23 -17.46
CA LEU A 300 3.58 30.05 -17.66
C LEU A 300 2.73 30.93 -16.73
N LEU A 301 3.11 31.05 -15.46
CA LEU A 301 2.34 31.81 -14.47
C LEU A 301 2.61 33.32 -14.52
N ALA A 302 3.65 33.77 -15.23
CA ALA A 302 3.96 35.17 -15.45
C ALA A 302 3.28 35.72 -16.71
N SER A 303 2.73 34.89 -17.60
CA SER A 303 2.04 35.24 -18.83
C SER A 303 0.53 35.41 -18.61
#